data_ff34983c4672c5eeac5550cbead55f19
#
_entry.id   ff34983c4672c5eeac5550cbead55f19
#
_cell.length_a   1.000
_cell.length_b   1.000
_cell.length_c   1.000
_cell.angle_alpha   90.00
_cell.angle_beta   90.00
_cell.angle_gamma   90.00
#
_symmetry.space_group_name_H-M   'P 1'
#
loop_
_entity.id
_entity.type
_entity.pdbx_description
1 polymer ?
#
loop_
_entity_poly.entity_id
_entity_poly.type
_entity_poly.pdbx_seq_one_letter_code
_entity_poly.pdbx_strand_id
1 'polypeptide(L)'
;MNNYIRYIVMLLVVGVASYFAHTLVLNGIETNHFWEQTDYTLLGMYSFGVGISLFVVVLTLLTQYAMPKNLGFMFLALMTINAIASYIYIKNGLNKFENDFIEYNFLVVFFLFLIFDVFVAFKALNQENNAQ
;
A
#
# COMPACT_ATOMS: atom_id res chain seq x y z
N MET A 1 -7.72 6.01 -22.18
CA MET A 1 -8.30 5.66 -20.88
C MET A 1 -7.87 6.70 -19.85
N ASN A 2 -8.81 7.11 -18.98
CA ASN A 2 -8.53 8.06 -17.91
C ASN A 2 -7.45 7.51 -16.98
N ASN A 3 -6.50 8.36 -16.56
CA ASN A 3 -5.42 7.94 -15.66
C ASN A 3 -5.95 7.42 -14.32
N TYR A 4 -7.05 7.98 -13.82
CA TYR A 4 -7.64 7.50 -12.57
C TYR A 4 -8.05 6.03 -12.70
N ILE A 5 -8.80 5.71 -13.75
CA ILE A 5 -9.27 4.34 -13.97
C ILE A 5 -8.08 3.41 -14.19
N ARG A 6 -7.10 3.85 -14.97
CA ARG A 6 -5.92 3.05 -15.27
C ARG A 6 -5.17 2.67 -14.00
N TYR A 7 -4.87 3.64 -13.15
CA TYR A 7 -4.07 3.37 -11.95
C TYR A 7 -4.88 2.62 -10.90
N ILE A 8 -6.19 2.87 -10.81
CA ILE A 8 -7.04 2.11 -9.89
C ILE A 8 -7.11 0.64 -10.31
N VAL A 9 -7.27 0.38 -11.61
CA VAL A 9 -7.27 -0.99 -12.11
C VAL A 9 -5.92 -1.67 -11.84
N MET A 10 -4.81 -0.96 -12.09
CA MET A 10 -3.48 -1.50 -11.79
C MET A 10 -3.34 -1.83 -10.31
N LEU A 11 -3.84 -0.95 -9.43
CA LEU A 11 -3.78 -1.19 -7.98
C LEU A 11 -4.55 -2.45 -7.60
N LEU A 12 -5.75 -2.63 -8.14
CA LEU A 12 -6.54 -3.80 -7.85
C LEU A 12 -5.87 -5.07 -8.34
N VAL A 13 -5.29 -5.04 -9.55
CA VAL A 13 -4.57 -6.18 -10.10
C VAL A 13 -3.35 -6.53 -9.23
N VAL A 14 -2.57 -5.53 -8.86
CA VAL A 14 -1.40 -5.74 -8.01
C VAL A 14 -1.83 -6.30 -6.65
N GLY A 15 -2.87 -5.74 -6.06
CA GLY A 15 -3.35 -6.20 -4.76
C GLY A 15 -3.82 -7.64 -4.79
N VAL A 16 -4.64 -8.00 -5.76
CA VAL A 16 -5.15 -9.37 -5.88
C VAL A 16 -4.04 -10.36 -6.18
N ALA A 17 -3.19 -10.06 -7.15
CA ALA A 17 -2.09 -10.95 -7.51
C ALA A 17 -1.13 -11.14 -6.34
N SER A 18 -0.79 -10.07 -5.64
CA SER A 18 0.11 -10.14 -4.50
C SER A 18 -0.51 -10.92 -3.33
N TYR A 19 -1.81 -10.74 -3.10
CA TYR A 19 -2.52 -11.48 -2.06
C TYR A 19 -2.44 -12.98 -2.31
N PHE A 20 -2.72 -13.42 -3.54
CA PHE A 20 -2.67 -14.84 -3.87
C PHE A 20 -1.24 -15.37 -3.76
N ALA A 21 -0.25 -14.64 -4.25
CA ALA A 21 1.15 -15.06 -4.15
C ALA A 21 1.58 -15.18 -2.68
N HIS A 22 1.24 -14.19 -1.87
CA HIS A 22 1.56 -14.17 -0.44
C HIS A 22 0.91 -15.36 0.28
N THR A 23 -0.36 -15.64 -0.04
CA THR A 23 -1.09 -16.77 0.53
C THR A 23 -0.42 -18.09 0.18
N LEU A 24 0.01 -18.26 -1.08
CA LEU A 24 0.71 -19.47 -1.49
C LEU A 24 2.02 -19.67 -0.73
N VAL A 25 2.78 -18.58 -0.54
CA VAL A 25 4.03 -18.66 0.23
C VAL A 25 3.75 -19.07 1.67
N LEU A 26 2.76 -18.48 2.32
CA LEU A 26 2.44 -18.81 3.71
C LEU A 26 1.93 -20.23 3.85
N ASN A 27 1.13 -20.72 2.90
CA ASN A 27 0.67 -22.10 2.93
C ASN A 27 1.83 -23.09 2.76
N GLY A 28 2.83 -22.69 1.96
CA GLY A 28 4.00 -23.53 1.74
C GLY A 28 4.88 -23.69 2.97
N ILE A 29 4.86 -22.72 3.90
CA ILE A 29 5.68 -22.77 5.12
C ILE A 29 4.86 -23.10 6.37
N GLU A 30 3.60 -23.47 6.20
CA GLU A 30 2.72 -23.98 7.27
C GLU A 30 2.63 -23.04 8.47
N THR A 31 2.27 -21.77 8.23
CA THR A 31 2.19 -20.73 9.27
C THR A 31 0.76 -20.43 9.70
N ASN A 32 -0.22 -21.26 9.31
CA ASN A 32 -1.64 -20.94 9.60
C ASN A 32 -1.93 -20.79 11.09
N HIS A 33 -1.21 -21.52 11.94
CA HIS A 33 -1.44 -21.46 13.38
C HIS A 33 -1.08 -20.09 13.98
N PHE A 34 -0.22 -19.30 13.33
CA PHE A 34 0.12 -17.97 13.82
C PHE A 34 -1.05 -17.00 13.68
N TRP A 35 -1.86 -17.15 12.63
CA TRP A 35 -3.03 -16.30 12.44
C TRP A 35 -4.10 -16.53 13.48
N GLU A 36 -4.19 -17.74 14.02
CA GLU A 36 -5.18 -18.08 15.04
C GLU A 36 -4.91 -17.36 16.36
N GLN A 37 -3.71 -16.88 16.58
CA GLN A 37 -3.29 -16.21 17.81
C GLN A 37 -3.58 -14.70 17.79
N THR A 38 -4.13 -14.18 16.69
CA THR A 38 -4.31 -12.75 16.51
C THR A 38 -5.62 -12.47 15.79
N ASP A 39 -6.12 -11.24 15.96
CA ASP A 39 -7.29 -10.76 15.23
C ASP A 39 -6.95 -10.25 13.83
N TYR A 40 -5.66 -10.14 13.49
CA TYR A 40 -5.24 -9.73 12.16
C TYR A 40 -5.38 -10.88 11.17
N THR A 41 -5.66 -10.54 9.92
CA THR A 41 -5.71 -11.50 8.84
C THR A 41 -4.93 -10.93 7.65
N LEU A 42 -4.43 -11.82 6.80
CA LEU A 42 -3.73 -11.39 5.59
C LEU A 42 -4.68 -10.60 4.69
N LEU A 43 -5.91 -11.06 4.55
CA LEU A 43 -6.93 -10.34 3.77
C LEU A 43 -7.16 -8.94 4.34
N GLY A 44 -7.23 -8.80 5.66
CA GLY A 44 -7.38 -7.49 6.30
C GLY A 44 -6.21 -6.57 6.02
N MET A 45 -4.98 -7.10 6.06
CA MET A 45 -3.78 -6.33 5.75
C MET A 45 -3.79 -5.83 4.31
N TYR A 46 -4.15 -6.69 3.35
CA TYR A 46 -4.22 -6.28 1.95
C TYR A 46 -5.38 -5.33 1.70
N SER A 47 -6.51 -5.52 2.37
CA SER A 47 -7.63 -4.58 2.27
C SER A 47 -7.23 -3.19 2.76
N PHE A 48 -6.54 -3.12 3.90
CA PHE A 48 -6.02 -1.86 4.43
C PHE A 48 -5.03 -1.23 3.44
N GLY A 49 -4.10 -2.05 2.92
CA GLY A 49 -3.10 -1.57 1.96
C GLY A 49 -3.72 -1.00 0.69
N VAL A 50 -4.70 -1.71 0.14
CA VAL A 50 -5.41 -1.24 -1.06
C VAL A 50 -6.15 0.06 -0.75
N GLY A 51 -6.83 0.15 0.40
CA GLY A 51 -7.57 1.36 0.76
C GLY A 51 -6.67 2.57 0.92
N ILE A 52 -5.55 2.42 1.63
CA ILE A 52 -4.59 3.52 1.81
C ILE A 52 -3.94 3.89 0.48
N SER A 53 -3.56 2.89 -0.32
CA SER A 53 -2.93 3.14 -1.61
C SER A 53 -3.91 3.83 -2.56
N LEU A 54 -5.18 3.44 -2.55
CA LEU A 54 -6.21 4.11 -3.33
C LEU A 54 -6.31 5.59 -2.96
N PHE A 55 -6.32 5.89 -1.67
CA PHE A 55 -6.34 7.26 -1.17
C PHE A 55 -5.14 8.04 -1.68
N VAL A 56 -3.94 7.46 -1.55
CA VAL A 56 -2.70 8.11 -2.00
C VAL A 56 -2.72 8.35 -3.52
N VAL A 57 -3.13 7.35 -4.29
CA VAL A 57 -3.17 7.48 -5.76
C VAL A 57 -4.15 8.56 -6.19
N VAL A 58 -5.36 8.57 -5.64
CA VAL A 58 -6.37 9.55 -6.01
C VAL A 58 -5.90 10.96 -5.68
N LEU A 59 -5.35 11.18 -4.48
CA LEU A 59 -4.87 12.50 -4.10
C LEU A 59 -3.64 12.92 -4.90
N THR A 60 -2.77 11.98 -5.26
CA THR A 60 -1.64 12.28 -6.13
C THR A 60 -2.11 12.77 -7.49
N LEU A 61 -3.08 12.09 -8.09
CA LEU A 61 -3.60 12.48 -9.40
C LEU A 61 -4.39 13.79 -9.34
N LEU A 62 -5.14 14.01 -8.24
CA LEU A 62 -5.82 15.29 -8.05
C LEU A 62 -4.82 16.44 -7.93
N THR A 63 -3.71 16.22 -7.22
CA THR A 63 -2.67 17.24 -7.07
C THR A 63 -1.99 17.50 -8.40
N GLN A 64 -1.75 16.46 -9.19
CA GLN A 64 -1.19 16.62 -10.54
C GLN A 64 -2.08 17.52 -11.39
N TYR A 65 -3.38 17.34 -11.31
CA TYR A 65 -4.34 18.13 -12.08
C TYR A 65 -4.45 19.57 -11.54
N ALA A 66 -4.60 19.73 -10.22
CA ALA A 66 -4.94 21.02 -9.62
C ALA A 66 -3.72 21.86 -9.27
N MET A 67 -2.66 21.23 -8.78
CA MET A 67 -1.46 21.91 -8.28
C MET A 67 -0.20 21.15 -8.66
N PRO A 68 0.10 21.01 -9.98
CA PRO A 68 1.21 20.16 -10.40
C PRO A 68 2.56 20.57 -9.85
N LYS A 69 2.76 21.87 -9.55
CA LYS A 69 4.04 22.33 -9.00
C LYS A 69 4.27 21.86 -7.57
N ASN A 70 3.21 21.46 -6.86
CA ASN A 70 3.30 20.99 -5.48
C ASN A 70 3.22 19.46 -5.37
N LEU A 71 3.28 18.75 -6.49
CA LEU A 71 3.07 17.30 -6.50
C LEU A 71 4.05 16.55 -5.61
N GLY A 72 5.35 16.88 -5.71
CA GLY A 72 6.35 16.20 -4.89
C GLY A 72 6.15 16.45 -3.40
N PHE A 73 5.86 17.70 -3.04
CA PHE A 73 5.60 18.05 -1.65
C PHE A 73 4.35 17.34 -1.12
N MET A 74 3.29 17.34 -1.92
CA MET A 74 2.05 16.65 -1.53
C MET A 74 2.28 15.16 -1.36
N PHE A 75 3.08 14.55 -2.24
CA PHE A 75 3.39 13.13 -2.13
C PHE A 75 4.11 12.83 -0.81
N LEU A 76 5.06 13.67 -0.39
CA LEU A 76 5.73 13.49 0.89
C LEU A 76 4.75 13.57 2.06
N ALA A 77 3.80 14.51 2.00
CA ALA A 77 2.76 14.62 3.03
C ALA A 77 1.89 13.35 3.07
N LEU A 78 1.52 12.83 1.89
CA LEU A 78 0.72 11.61 1.80
C LEU A 78 1.47 10.40 2.35
N MET A 79 2.78 10.32 2.10
CA MET A 79 3.59 9.23 2.64
C MET A 79 3.67 9.30 4.17
N THR A 80 3.75 10.50 4.72
CA THR A 80 3.71 10.70 6.17
C THR A 80 2.38 10.22 6.76
N ILE A 81 1.27 10.59 6.12
CA ILE A 81 -0.06 10.14 6.55
C ILE A 81 -0.16 8.62 6.46
N ASN A 82 0.35 8.03 5.38
CA ASN A 82 0.37 6.59 5.20
C ASN A 82 1.14 5.90 6.33
N ALA A 83 2.32 6.42 6.68
CA ALA A 83 3.13 5.84 7.75
C ALA A 83 2.40 5.90 9.09
N ILE A 84 1.77 7.03 9.40
CA ILE A 84 1.02 7.20 10.65
C ILE A 84 -0.17 6.25 10.69
N ALA A 85 -0.95 6.18 9.61
CA ALA A 85 -2.11 5.29 9.53
C ALA A 85 -1.70 3.82 9.67
N SER A 86 -0.59 3.45 9.02
CA SER A 86 -0.08 2.08 9.10
C SER A 86 0.36 1.71 10.52
N TYR A 87 1.01 2.64 11.20
CA TYR A 87 1.40 2.41 12.59
C TYR A 87 0.16 2.21 13.48
N ILE A 88 -0.85 3.07 13.30
CA ILE A 88 -2.09 2.94 14.08
C ILE A 88 -2.75 1.58 13.83
N TYR A 89 -2.75 1.13 12.56
CA TYR A 89 -3.35 -0.15 12.20
C TYR A 89 -2.66 -1.32 12.89
N ILE A 90 -1.32 -1.34 12.89
CA ILE A 90 -0.57 -2.51 13.32
C ILE A 90 -0.12 -2.46 14.80
N LYS A 91 -0.29 -1.31 15.47
CA LYS A 91 0.28 -1.10 16.81
C LYS A 91 -0.15 -2.16 17.81
N ASN A 92 -1.36 -2.70 17.67
CA ASN A 92 -1.86 -3.72 18.60
C ASN A 92 -1.21 -5.08 18.36
N GLY A 93 -0.56 -5.27 17.22
CA GLY A 93 0.17 -6.50 16.93
C GLY A 93 1.67 -6.42 17.19
N LEU A 94 2.20 -5.20 17.43
CA LEU A 94 3.64 -5.02 17.61
C LEU A 94 4.06 -5.55 18.97
N ASN A 95 5.09 -6.41 18.96
CA ASN A 95 5.72 -6.96 20.16
C ASN A 95 4.74 -7.69 21.10
N LYS A 96 3.56 -8.06 20.59
CA LYS A 96 2.54 -8.74 21.37
C LYS A 96 2.77 -10.25 21.45
N PHE A 97 3.44 -10.81 20.47
CA PHE A 97 3.69 -12.24 20.36
C PHE A 97 5.19 -12.51 20.44
N GLU A 98 5.56 -13.74 20.79
CA GLU A 98 6.97 -14.13 20.90
C GLU A 98 7.71 -14.09 19.56
N ASN A 99 6.97 -14.25 18.44
CA ASN A 99 7.55 -14.19 17.11
C ASN A 99 7.13 -12.91 16.42
N ASP A 100 7.88 -12.53 15.39
CA ASP A 100 7.63 -11.32 14.62
C ASP A 100 6.80 -11.59 13.36
N PHE A 101 5.99 -12.66 13.36
CA PHE A 101 5.22 -13.08 12.19
C PHE A 101 4.32 -11.96 11.67
N ILE A 102 3.58 -11.31 12.58
CA ILE A 102 2.64 -10.26 12.20
C ILE A 102 3.40 -9.05 11.62
N GLU A 103 4.49 -8.65 12.27
CA GLU A 103 5.30 -7.53 11.82
C GLU A 103 5.87 -7.80 10.43
N TYR A 104 6.45 -8.98 10.20
CA TYR A 104 7.03 -9.30 8.90
C TYR A 104 5.99 -9.31 7.79
N ASN A 105 4.84 -9.91 8.04
CA ASN A 105 3.78 -9.94 7.03
C ASN A 105 3.28 -8.54 6.71
N PHE A 106 3.08 -7.72 7.72
CA PHE A 106 2.62 -6.35 7.50
C PHE A 106 3.68 -5.53 6.75
N LEU A 107 4.96 -5.70 7.08
CA LEU A 107 6.03 -5.00 6.38
C LEU A 107 6.05 -5.34 4.89
N VAL A 108 5.85 -6.62 4.54
CA VAL A 108 5.79 -7.03 3.14
C VAL A 108 4.66 -6.30 2.43
N VAL A 109 3.47 -6.30 3.03
CA VAL A 109 2.30 -5.61 2.45
C VAL A 109 2.57 -4.11 2.34
N PHE A 110 3.10 -3.50 3.40
CA PHE A 110 3.37 -2.07 3.43
C PHE A 110 4.34 -1.66 2.33
N PHE A 111 5.47 -2.35 2.22
CA PHE A 111 6.47 -1.99 1.21
C PHE A 111 5.98 -2.26 -0.21
N LEU A 112 5.20 -3.31 -0.40
CA LEU A 112 4.64 -3.60 -1.72
C LEU A 112 3.77 -2.45 -2.21
N PHE A 113 2.86 -1.95 -1.39
CA PHE A 113 2.01 -0.84 -1.76
C PHE A 113 2.76 0.48 -1.78
N LEU A 114 3.78 0.64 -0.94
CA LEU A 114 4.66 1.81 -0.98
C LEU A 114 5.36 1.92 -2.33
N ILE A 115 5.91 0.81 -2.82
CA ILE A 115 6.57 0.77 -4.13
C ILE A 115 5.57 1.16 -5.23
N PHE A 116 4.35 0.65 -5.15
CA PHE A 116 3.31 1.01 -6.11
C PHE A 116 3.00 2.51 -6.07
N ASP A 117 2.85 3.06 -4.87
CA ASP A 117 2.55 4.49 -4.70
C ASP A 117 3.66 5.36 -5.27
N VAL A 118 4.93 4.98 -5.03
CA VAL A 118 6.09 5.68 -5.58
C VAL A 118 6.08 5.61 -7.11
N PHE A 119 5.73 4.44 -7.66
CA PHE A 119 5.64 4.26 -9.11
C PHE A 119 4.62 5.22 -9.71
N VAL A 120 3.43 5.33 -9.11
CA VAL A 120 2.38 6.22 -9.61
C VAL A 120 2.83 7.68 -9.52
N ALA A 121 3.44 8.07 -8.40
CA ALA A 121 3.92 9.44 -8.22
C ALA A 121 5.01 9.79 -9.23
N PHE A 122 5.91 8.84 -9.49
CA PHE A 122 6.97 9.03 -10.49
C PHE A 122 6.38 9.24 -11.88
N LYS A 123 5.39 8.43 -12.25
CA LYS A 123 4.73 8.59 -13.55
C LYS A 123 4.00 9.92 -13.65
N ALA A 124 3.34 10.34 -12.57
CA ALA A 124 2.63 11.62 -12.56
C ALA A 124 3.59 12.80 -12.72
N LEU A 125 4.74 12.76 -12.04
CA LEU A 125 5.76 13.80 -12.16
C LEU A 125 6.34 13.87 -13.59
N ASN A 126 6.59 12.71 -14.18
CA ASN A 126 7.12 12.67 -15.54
C ASN A 126 6.13 13.19 -16.57
N GLN A 127 4.85 12.90 -16.40
CA GLN A 127 3.82 13.41 -17.31
C GLN A 127 3.75 14.92 -17.24
N GLU A 128 3.88 15.50 -16.05
CA GLU A 128 3.91 16.95 -15.89
C GLU A 128 5.12 17.55 -16.61
N ASN A 129 6.30 16.97 -16.39
CA ASN A 129 7.52 17.47 -17.03
C ASN A 129 7.43 17.40 -18.56
N ASN A 130 6.82 16.34 -19.09
CA ASN A 130 6.67 16.18 -20.52
C ASN A 130 5.63 17.13 -21.11
N ALA A 131 4.65 17.57 -20.30
CA ALA A 131 3.62 18.49 -20.75
C ALA A 131 4.12 19.93 -20.84
N GLN A 132 5.26 20.23 -20.24
CA GLN A 132 5.90 21.55 -20.32
C GLN A 132 6.83 21.62 -21.51
#